data_9d85f737eaa300d43641d2d008d251a7
#
_entry.id   9d85f737eaa300d43641d2d008d251a7
#
_cell.length_a   1.000
_cell.length_b   1.000
_cell.length_c   1.000
_cell.angle_alpha   90.00
_cell.angle_beta   90.00
_cell.angle_gamma   90.00
#
_symmetry.space_group_name_H-M   'P 1'
#
loop_
_entity.id
_entity.type
_entity.pdbx_description
1 polymer ?
#
loop_
_entity_poly.entity_id
_entity_poly.type
_entity_poly.pdbx_seq_one_letter_code
_entity_poly.pdbx_strand_id
1 'polypeptide(L)'
;ARAVVKLNNAQSGFFTIADLLAKQGYNTSFIYGGEKHFDNMASFFYGNGFQTIIDQKDYQNPKFTATWGVSDEDLFDKANETFTQLQNEGKPFFSLVFSSSNHDPFEFPDGKIELYEQPKATRNNSAKYADYAIGHFFKLAKQSNYWKDTVFLVIADHDSRAAGASLVPIKHFHIPALIL
;
A
#
# COMPACT_ATOMS: atom_id res chain seq x y z
N ALA A 1 6.10 17.94 12.16
CA ALA A 1 5.38 18.15 10.88
C ALA A 1 4.20 17.20 10.82
N ARG A 2 3.10 17.60 10.17
CA ARG A 2 1.94 16.73 9.94
C ARG A 2 2.00 16.24 8.50
N ALA A 3 1.57 14.99 8.26
CA ALA A 3 1.40 14.46 6.91
C ALA A 3 0.37 15.31 6.15
N VAL A 4 0.59 15.56 4.87
CA VAL A 4 -0.30 16.40 4.03
C VAL A 4 -1.72 15.85 4.02
N VAL A 5 -1.88 14.53 3.94
CA VAL A 5 -3.18 13.84 3.99
C VAL A 5 -4.02 14.19 5.23
N LYS A 6 -3.38 14.55 6.35
CA LYS A 6 -4.04 14.93 7.62
C LYS A 6 -4.45 16.41 7.70
N LEU A 7 -4.19 17.23 6.69
CA LEU A 7 -4.48 18.65 6.68
C LEU A 7 -5.92 18.89 6.19
N ASN A 8 -6.84 19.16 7.10
CA ASN A 8 -8.27 19.35 6.77
C ASN A 8 -8.54 20.43 5.70
N ASN A 9 -7.67 21.44 5.61
CA ASN A 9 -7.84 22.56 4.69
C ASN A 9 -7.08 22.39 3.35
N ALA A 10 -6.43 21.24 3.14
CA ALA A 10 -5.60 21.00 1.97
C ALA A 10 -5.77 19.54 1.50
N GLN A 11 -6.97 19.22 1.00
CA GLN A 11 -7.32 17.86 0.58
C GLN A 11 -7.31 17.67 -0.94
N SER A 12 -7.12 18.73 -1.72
CA SER A 12 -7.14 18.66 -3.18
C SER A 12 -6.20 19.70 -3.80
N GLY A 13 -5.99 19.61 -5.11
CA GLY A 13 -5.18 20.58 -5.86
C GLY A 13 -3.68 20.30 -5.82
N PHE A 14 -3.26 19.13 -5.37
CA PHE A 14 -1.86 18.71 -5.45
C PHE A 14 -1.55 18.13 -6.83
N PHE A 15 -0.35 18.38 -7.29
CA PHE A 15 0.21 17.67 -8.45
C PHE A 15 0.58 16.25 -8.01
N THR A 16 -0.17 15.27 -8.50
CA THR A 16 0.06 13.84 -8.22
C THR A 16 0.23 13.05 -9.51
N ILE A 17 0.91 11.93 -9.43
CA ILE A 17 1.02 10.99 -10.56
C ILE A 17 -0.37 10.49 -10.96
N ALA A 18 -1.26 10.24 -10.00
CA ALA A 18 -2.63 9.79 -10.26
C ALA A 18 -3.42 10.83 -11.09
N ASP A 19 -3.38 12.12 -10.71
CA ASP A 19 -4.06 13.18 -11.45
C ASP A 19 -3.49 13.34 -12.88
N LEU A 20 -2.16 13.26 -13.01
CA LEU A 20 -1.51 13.31 -14.32
C LEU A 20 -1.96 12.16 -15.23
N LEU A 21 -1.96 10.94 -14.72
CA LEU A 21 -2.29 9.74 -15.50
C LEU A 21 -3.80 9.64 -15.77
N ALA A 22 -4.64 10.04 -14.81
CA ALA A 22 -6.09 10.11 -15.03
C ALA A 22 -6.46 11.03 -16.21
N LYS A 23 -5.80 12.18 -16.33
CA LYS A 23 -5.95 13.09 -17.48
C LYS A 23 -5.49 12.49 -18.81
N GLN A 24 -4.65 11.46 -18.77
CA GLN A 24 -4.20 10.70 -19.94
C GLN A 24 -5.06 9.44 -20.22
N GLY A 25 -6.15 9.26 -19.50
CA GLY A 25 -7.07 8.14 -19.70
C GLY A 25 -6.76 6.86 -18.95
N TYR A 26 -5.84 6.92 -17.98
CA TYR A 26 -5.57 5.80 -17.08
C TYR A 26 -6.69 5.61 -16.06
N ASN A 27 -7.03 4.36 -15.74
CA ASN A 27 -7.78 4.03 -14.55
C ASN A 27 -6.85 4.19 -13.34
N THR A 28 -7.27 5.00 -12.35
CA THR A 28 -6.45 5.29 -11.18
C THR A 28 -7.12 4.77 -9.93
N SER A 29 -6.41 3.95 -9.14
CA SER A 29 -6.95 3.34 -7.93
C SER A 29 -6.00 3.42 -6.74
N PHE A 30 -6.59 3.57 -5.55
CA PHE A 30 -5.94 3.39 -4.27
C PHE A 30 -6.48 2.12 -3.61
N ILE A 31 -5.62 1.18 -3.26
CA ILE A 31 -5.98 -0.12 -2.68
C ILE A 31 -5.36 -0.19 -1.28
N TYR A 32 -6.23 -0.30 -0.28
CA TYR A 32 -5.87 -0.28 1.12
C TYR A 32 -6.62 -1.39 1.89
N GLY A 33 -5.93 -2.03 2.82
CA GLY A 33 -6.54 -3.08 3.64
C GLY A 33 -7.39 -2.56 4.80
N GLY A 34 -7.22 -1.30 5.18
CA GLY A 34 -7.92 -0.66 6.29
C GLY A 34 -9.10 0.20 5.85
N GLU A 35 -9.62 0.99 6.79
CA GLU A 35 -10.77 1.86 6.62
C GLU A 35 -10.35 3.20 5.97
N LYS A 36 -10.93 3.53 4.83
CA LYS A 36 -10.49 4.66 3.96
C LYS A 36 -10.69 6.05 4.55
N HIS A 37 -11.56 6.21 5.54
CA HIS A 37 -11.77 7.52 6.18
C HIS A 37 -10.74 7.82 7.27
N PHE A 38 -9.95 6.82 7.66
CA PHE A 38 -8.82 7.04 8.55
C PHE A 38 -7.87 8.09 7.96
N ASP A 39 -7.45 9.04 8.79
CA ASP A 39 -6.54 10.15 8.43
C ASP A 39 -6.96 10.96 7.19
N ASN A 40 -8.26 11.02 6.86
CA ASN A 40 -8.81 11.70 5.67
C ASN A 40 -8.33 11.13 4.32
N MET A 41 -7.83 9.90 4.27
CA MET A 41 -7.29 9.30 3.05
C MET A 41 -8.28 9.33 1.89
N ALA A 42 -9.56 8.97 2.12
CA ALA A 42 -10.56 9.01 1.06
C ALA A 42 -10.70 10.39 0.43
N SER A 43 -10.84 11.44 1.24
CA SER A 43 -10.95 12.82 0.76
C SER A 43 -9.72 13.24 -0.03
N PHE A 44 -8.53 12.95 0.51
CA PHE A 44 -7.26 13.30 -0.13
C PHE A 44 -7.07 12.58 -1.46
N PHE A 45 -7.27 11.27 -1.52
CA PHE A 45 -7.03 10.50 -2.74
C PHE A 45 -8.04 10.83 -3.84
N TYR A 46 -9.35 10.92 -3.51
CA TYR A 46 -10.35 11.37 -4.48
C TYR A 46 -10.10 12.81 -4.97
N GLY A 47 -9.67 13.70 -4.09
CA GLY A 47 -9.35 15.09 -4.43
C GLY A 47 -8.10 15.25 -5.30
N ASN A 48 -7.30 14.20 -5.49
CA ASN A 48 -6.00 14.26 -6.17
C ASN A 48 -5.82 13.17 -7.24
N GLY A 49 -6.91 12.83 -7.94
CA GLY A 49 -6.87 12.07 -9.18
C GLY A 49 -7.04 10.56 -9.05
N PHE A 50 -7.30 10.03 -7.86
CA PHE A 50 -7.70 8.63 -7.73
C PHE A 50 -9.21 8.49 -7.96
N GLN A 51 -9.60 7.67 -8.93
CA GLN A 51 -10.99 7.46 -9.34
C GLN A 51 -11.69 6.38 -8.51
N THR A 52 -10.93 5.42 -8.02
CA THR A 52 -11.43 4.28 -7.24
C THR A 52 -10.63 4.12 -5.96
N ILE A 53 -11.32 3.87 -4.86
CA ILE A 53 -10.69 3.46 -3.60
C ILE A 53 -11.28 2.11 -3.21
N ILE A 54 -10.40 1.12 -3.05
CA ILE A 54 -10.74 -0.20 -2.50
C ILE A 54 -10.27 -0.19 -1.06
N ASP A 55 -11.20 -0.39 -0.11
CA ASP A 55 -10.92 -0.36 1.32
C ASP A 55 -11.41 -1.64 2.02
N GLN A 56 -11.26 -1.72 3.32
CA GLN A 56 -11.58 -2.91 4.11
C GLN A 56 -12.96 -3.52 3.80
N LYS A 57 -13.96 -2.71 3.43
CA LYS A 57 -15.33 -3.19 3.14
C LYS A 57 -15.44 -3.93 1.81
N ASP A 58 -14.47 -3.79 0.93
CA ASP A 58 -14.44 -4.40 -0.39
C ASP A 58 -13.78 -5.80 -0.39
N TYR A 59 -13.28 -6.24 0.78
CA TYR A 59 -12.70 -7.57 0.97
C TYR A 59 -13.76 -8.55 1.46
N GLN A 60 -14.07 -9.54 0.64
CA GLN A 60 -15.00 -10.60 1.00
C GLN A 60 -14.23 -11.76 1.64
N ASN A 61 -14.55 -12.10 2.91
CA ASN A 61 -13.94 -13.20 3.64
C ASN A 61 -12.40 -13.15 3.69
N PRO A 62 -11.80 -12.07 4.18
CA PRO A 62 -10.34 -11.98 4.31
C PRO A 62 -9.82 -13.12 5.21
N LYS A 63 -8.66 -13.66 4.89
CA LYS A 63 -8.02 -14.74 5.65
C LYS A 63 -7.62 -14.29 7.04
N PHE A 64 -7.28 -13.00 7.19
CA PHE A 64 -6.90 -12.42 8.46
C PHE A 64 -7.20 -10.91 8.49
N THR A 65 -7.78 -10.45 9.60
CA THR A 65 -8.03 -9.03 9.85
C THR A 65 -7.35 -8.63 11.15
N ALA A 66 -6.51 -7.60 11.07
CA ALA A 66 -5.77 -6.99 12.16
C ALA A 66 -6.43 -5.68 12.62
N THR A 67 -5.81 -4.99 13.57
CA THR A 67 -6.22 -3.66 14.03
C THR A 67 -6.28 -2.63 12.88
N TRP A 68 -5.35 -2.72 11.92
CA TRP A 68 -5.24 -1.78 10.79
C TRP A 68 -5.94 -2.24 9.51
N GLY A 69 -6.71 -3.32 9.56
CA GLY A 69 -7.43 -3.86 8.42
C GLY A 69 -7.01 -5.27 8.04
N VAL A 70 -7.26 -5.67 6.81
CA VAL A 70 -6.89 -7.01 6.32
C VAL A 70 -5.38 -7.18 6.23
N SER A 71 -4.92 -8.43 6.24
CA SER A 71 -3.48 -8.74 6.12
C SER A 71 -2.89 -8.27 4.79
N ASP A 72 -1.57 -8.03 4.74
CA ASP A 72 -0.90 -7.68 3.49
C ASP A 72 -1.05 -8.78 2.43
N GLU A 73 -1.16 -10.06 2.79
CA GLU A 73 -1.45 -11.13 1.85
C GLU A 73 -2.83 -10.96 1.19
N ASP A 74 -3.88 -10.67 1.99
CA ASP A 74 -5.21 -10.39 1.46
C ASP A 74 -5.24 -9.12 0.60
N LEU A 75 -4.51 -8.08 1.03
CA LEU A 75 -4.33 -6.84 0.27
C LEU A 75 -3.73 -7.13 -1.12
N PHE A 76 -2.66 -7.90 -1.18
CA PHE A 76 -1.98 -8.21 -2.43
C PHE A 76 -2.76 -9.20 -3.31
N ASP A 77 -3.52 -10.12 -2.74
CA ASP A 77 -4.47 -10.96 -3.50
C ASP A 77 -5.52 -10.07 -4.18
N LYS A 78 -6.07 -9.08 -3.46
CA LYS A 78 -7.04 -8.11 -4.01
C LYS A 78 -6.41 -7.21 -5.08
N ALA A 79 -5.18 -6.77 -4.88
CA ALA A 79 -4.46 -5.99 -5.89
C ALA A 79 -4.26 -6.79 -7.17
N ASN A 80 -3.83 -8.06 -7.07
CA ASN A 80 -3.67 -8.94 -8.22
C ASN A 80 -5.00 -9.19 -8.97
N GLU A 81 -6.10 -9.41 -8.25
CA GLU A 81 -7.45 -9.52 -8.84
C GLU A 81 -7.80 -8.25 -9.62
N THR A 82 -7.64 -7.10 -8.99
CA THR A 82 -7.97 -5.79 -9.56
C THR A 82 -7.15 -5.51 -10.82
N PHE A 83 -5.84 -5.77 -10.79
CA PHE A 83 -4.96 -5.54 -11.95
C PHE A 83 -5.28 -6.47 -13.11
N THR A 84 -5.58 -7.73 -12.81
CA THR A 84 -6.03 -8.70 -13.82
C THR A 84 -7.30 -8.24 -14.52
N GLN A 85 -8.26 -7.73 -13.76
CA GLN A 85 -9.50 -7.19 -14.29
C GLN A 85 -9.25 -5.96 -15.17
N LEU A 86 -8.48 -4.98 -14.68
CA LEU A 86 -8.17 -3.75 -15.42
C LEU A 86 -7.43 -4.04 -16.74
N GLN A 87 -6.50 -5.00 -16.72
CA GLN A 87 -5.82 -5.44 -17.95
C GLN A 87 -6.79 -6.06 -18.94
N ASN A 88 -7.75 -6.86 -18.48
CA ASN A 88 -8.78 -7.45 -19.36
C ASN A 88 -9.73 -6.41 -19.96
N GLU A 89 -9.92 -5.27 -19.28
CA GLU A 89 -10.70 -4.13 -19.81
C GLU A 89 -9.95 -3.37 -20.91
N GLY A 90 -8.66 -3.64 -21.12
CA GLY A 90 -7.84 -3.05 -22.17
C GLY A 90 -7.52 -1.58 -21.97
N LYS A 91 -7.63 -1.07 -20.74
CA LYS A 91 -7.30 0.31 -20.39
C LYS A 91 -6.02 0.35 -19.54
N PRO A 92 -5.13 1.32 -19.77
CA PRO A 92 -3.99 1.50 -18.91
C PRO A 92 -4.44 1.86 -17.49
N PHE A 93 -3.67 1.43 -16.48
CA PHE A 93 -4.01 1.70 -15.09
C PHE A 93 -2.80 2.17 -14.29
N PHE A 94 -3.08 2.93 -13.23
CA PHE A 94 -2.16 3.29 -12.17
C PHE A 94 -2.79 2.94 -10.83
N SER A 95 -2.10 2.17 -10.00
CA SER A 95 -2.61 1.76 -8.70
C SER A 95 -1.57 1.99 -7.61
N LEU A 96 -1.99 2.64 -6.54
CA LEU A 96 -1.23 2.74 -5.30
C LEU A 96 -1.76 1.68 -4.33
N VAL A 97 -0.93 0.69 -3.99
CA VAL A 97 -1.24 -0.34 -2.99
C VAL A 97 -0.52 0.00 -1.69
N PHE A 98 -1.27 0.18 -0.60
CA PHE A 98 -0.74 0.63 0.67
C PHE A 98 -0.87 -0.44 1.74
N SER A 99 0.26 -1.05 2.12
CA SER A 99 0.33 -2.12 3.11
C SER A 99 0.33 -1.58 4.55
N SER A 100 -0.10 -2.38 5.51
CA SER A 100 -0.23 -1.96 6.90
C SER A 100 0.23 -2.98 7.95
N SER A 101 0.56 -4.21 7.55
CA SER A 101 0.91 -5.27 8.52
C SER A 101 2.20 -4.97 9.31
N ASN A 102 3.07 -4.10 8.80
CA ASN A 102 4.29 -3.66 9.50
C ASN A 102 4.05 -2.46 10.44
N HIS A 103 2.80 -2.22 10.85
CA HIS A 103 2.44 -1.19 11.83
C HIS A 103 2.19 -1.80 13.21
N ASP A 104 2.53 -1.04 14.29
CA ASP A 104 2.16 -1.43 15.65
C ASP A 104 0.63 -1.64 15.76
N PRO A 105 0.11 -2.72 16.36
CA PRO A 105 0.77 -3.72 17.22
C PRO A 105 1.41 -4.94 16.52
N PHE A 106 1.77 -4.84 15.24
CA PHE A 106 2.53 -5.86 14.49
C PHE A 106 1.79 -7.21 14.34
N GLU A 107 0.52 -7.12 13.95
CA GLU A 107 -0.36 -8.28 13.79
C GLU A 107 -0.27 -8.84 12.37
N PHE A 108 -0.15 -10.15 12.27
CA PHE A 108 -0.18 -10.89 11.01
C PHE A 108 -0.63 -12.34 11.25
N PRO A 109 -1.09 -13.07 10.21
CA PRO A 109 -1.59 -14.43 10.37
C PRO A 109 -0.50 -15.42 10.83
N ASP A 110 -0.91 -16.48 11.55
CA ASP A 110 -0.02 -17.54 12.01
C ASP A 110 0.44 -18.45 10.86
N GLY A 111 1.62 -19.06 11.02
CA GLY A 111 2.10 -20.11 10.14
C GLY A 111 2.57 -19.65 8.75
N LYS A 112 2.66 -18.35 8.51
CA LYS A 112 3.10 -17.79 7.20
C LYS A 112 4.60 -17.64 7.08
N ILE A 113 5.27 -17.41 8.21
CA ILE A 113 6.71 -17.26 8.29
C ILE A 113 7.27 -18.04 9.48
N GLU A 114 8.52 -18.44 9.39
CA GLU A 114 9.31 -18.77 10.57
C GLU A 114 9.65 -17.49 11.31
N LEU A 115 9.32 -17.42 12.61
CA LEU A 115 9.56 -16.22 13.41
C LEU A 115 11.05 -15.95 13.55
N TYR A 116 11.43 -14.69 13.38
CA TYR A 116 12.80 -14.22 13.62
C TYR A 116 13.13 -14.19 15.12
N GLU A 117 12.12 -13.84 15.94
CA GLU A 117 12.26 -13.68 17.39
C GLU A 117 10.93 -13.94 18.12
N GLN A 118 11.00 -14.04 19.45
CA GLN A 118 9.82 -14.11 20.33
C GLN A 118 9.71 -12.82 21.17
N PRO A 119 8.48 -12.35 21.47
CA PRO A 119 7.18 -12.87 21.05
C PRO A 119 6.90 -12.63 19.57
N LYS A 120 5.80 -13.17 19.03
CA LYS A 120 5.40 -13.03 17.60
C LYS A 120 5.20 -11.58 17.19
N ALA A 121 4.49 -10.78 17.99
CA ALA A 121 4.13 -9.41 17.68
C ALA A 121 5.32 -8.45 17.89
N THR A 122 6.28 -8.49 16.95
CA THR A 122 7.44 -7.60 16.93
C THR A 122 7.60 -6.97 15.55
N ARG A 123 8.28 -5.83 15.50
CA ARG A 123 8.61 -5.16 14.24
C ARG A 123 9.39 -6.05 13.28
N ASN A 124 10.39 -6.80 13.79
CA ASN A 124 11.22 -7.66 12.96
C ASN A 124 10.41 -8.79 12.33
N ASN A 125 9.52 -9.42 13.10
CA ASN A 125 8.63 -10.46 12.58
C ASN A 125 7.63 -9.89 11.58
N SER A 126 7.06 -8.71 11.83
CA SER A 126 6.11 -8.09 10.90
C SER A 126 6.79 -7.60 9.62
N ALA A 127 8.03 -7.12 9.69
CA ALA A 127 8.82 -6.80 8.51
C ALA A 127 9.12 -8.06 7.66
N LYS A 128 9.45 -9.17 8.32
CA LYS A 128 9.63 -10.47 7.64
C LYS A 128 8.33 -10.96 7.01
N TYR A 129 7.18 -10.73 7.66
CA TYR A 129 5.88 -11.04 7.09
C TYR A 129 5.54 -10.14 5.89
N ALA A 130 5.81 -8.85 5.97
CA ALA A 130 5.59 -7.92 4.85
C ALA A 130 6.43 -8.32 3.62
N ASP A 131 7.70 -8.72 3.82
CA ASP A 131 8.56 -9.27 2.76
C ASP A 131 7.96 -10.56 2.15
N TYR A 132 7.47 -11.48 2.98
CA TYR A 132 6.76 -12.67 2.53
C TYR A 132 5.55 -12.32 1.67
N ALA A 133 4.72 -11.36 2.11
CA ALA A 133 3.51 -10.95 1.40
C ALA A 133 3.83 -10.28 0.06
N ILE A 134 4.84 -9.43 -0.01
CA ILE A 134 5.36 -8.86 -1.27
C ILE A 134 5.87 -9.97 -2.19
N GLY A 135 6.62 -10.94 -1.65
CA GLY A 135 7.09 -12.11 -2.40
C GLY A 135 5.94 -12.96 -2.97
N HIS A 136 4.85 -13.13 -2.20
CA HIS A 136 3.62 -13.77 -2.65
C HIS A 136 3.00 -13.00 -3.82
N PHE A 137 2.84 -11.69 -3.70
CA PHE A 137 2.33 -10.84 -4.77
C PHE A 137 3.13 -11.00 -6.08
N PHE A 138 4.45 -10.91 -6.02
CA PHE A 138 5.28 -11.04 -7.23
C PHE A 138 5.23 -12.44 -7.85
N LYS A 139 4.98 -13.50 -7.08
CA LYS A 139 4.72 -14.83 -7.64
C LYS A 139 3.43 -14.86 -8.46
N LEU A 140 2.36 -14.22 -7.97
CA LEU A 140 1.09 -14.09 -8.69
C LEU A 140 1.24 -13.19 -9.91
N ALA A 141 1.83 -12.01 -9.73
CA ALA A 141 2.02 -11.02 -10.79
C ALA A 141 2.80 -11.59 -11.99
N LYS A 142 3.87 -12.34 -11.76
CA LYS A 142 4.66 -12.98 -12.82
C LYS A 142 3.87 -13.97 -13.68
N GLN A 143 2.77 -14.49 -13.18
CA GLN A 143 1.89 -15.42 -13.90
C GLN A 143 0.69 -14.72 -14.53
N SER A 144 0.52 -13.43 -14.29
CA SER A 144 -0.61 -12.62 -14.74
C SER A 144 -0.44 -12.09 -16.16
N ASN A 145 -1.56 -11.67 -16.75
CA ASN A 145 -1.61 -11.04 -18.07
C ASN A 145 -1.05 -9.60 -18.09
N TYR A 146 -0.97 -8.93 -16.95
CA TYR A 146 -0.47 -7.55 -16.84
C TYR A 146 1.05 -7.45 -16.62
N TRP A 147 1.73 -8.54 -16.28
CA TRP A 147 3.14 -8.52 -15.88
C TRP A 147 4.07 -7.82 -16.87
N LYS A 148 3.92 -8.14 -18.17
CA LYS A 148 4.84 -7.66 -19.22
C LYS A 148 4.70 -6.17 -19.53
N ASP A 149 3.55 -5.59 -19.20
CA ASP A 149 3.18 -4.22 -19.56
C ASP A 149 3.10 -3.31 -18.32
N THR A 150 3.61 -3.78 -17.18
CA THR A 150 3.53 -3.06 -15.91
C THR A 150 4.90 -2.74 -15.35
N VAL A 151 5.10 -1.50 -14.95
CA VAL A 151 6.24 -1.07 -14.13
C VAL A 151 5.81 -1.07 -12.67
N PHE A 152 6.59 -1.74 -11.83
CA PHE A 152 6.35 -1.81 -10.39
C PHE A 152 7.34 -0.91 -9.65
N LEU A 153 6.83 -0.01 -8.83
CA LEU A 153 7.61 0.74 -7.87
C LEU A 153 7.28 0.26 -6.47
N VAL A 154 8.24 -0.36 -5.79
CA VAL A 154 8.15 -0.72 -4.38
C VAL A 154 8.94 0.32 -3.59
N ILE A 155 8.28 1.02 -2.68
CA ILE A 155 8.88 2.12 -1.94
C ILE A 155 8.28 2.20 -0.53
N ALA A 156 9.11 2.49 0.47
CA ALA A 156 8.63 2.80 1.81
C ALA A 156 7.99 4.20 1.82
N ASP A 157 6.98 4.40 2.66
CA ASP A 157 6.34 5.71 2.87
C ASP A 157 7.19 6.63 3.75
N HIS A 158 7.92 6.07 4.71
CA HIS A 158 8.86 6.76 5.61
C HIS A 158 9.83 5.78 6.30
N ASP A 159 10.85 6.30 6.96
CA ASP A 159 11.70 5.55 7.88
C ASP A 159 10.92 5.24 9.17
N SER A 160 11.19 4.08 9.76
CA SER A 160 10.59 3.65 11.03
C SER A 160 10.97 4.54 12.23
N ARG A 161 11.99 5.37 12.11
CA ARG A 161 12.50 6.27 13.16
C ARG A 161 12.98 7.60 12.56
N ALA A 162 12.07 8.38 12.02
CA ALA A 162 12.39 9.71 11.50
C ALA A 162 12.73 10.75 12.60
N ALA A 163 12.86 10.32 13.87
CA ALA A 163 13.26 11.16 14.98
C ALA A 163 14.79 11.19 15.15
N GLY A 164 15.34 12.35 15.45
CA GLY A 164 16.79 12.55 15.69
C GLY A 164 17.03 13.84 16.45
N ALA A 165 18.31 14.11 16.80
CA ALA A 165 18.72 15.35 17.48
C ALA A 165 18.54 16.60 16.64
N SER A 166 18.46 16.46 15.31
CA SER A 166 18.22 17.56 14.37
C SER A 166 16.74 17.81 14.18
N LEU A 167 16.33 19.07 14.00
CA LEU A 167 14.94 19.44 13.67
C LEU A 167 14.43 18.73 12.41
N VAL A 168 15.32 18.55 11.42
CA VAL A 168 15.06 17.77 10.20
C VAL A 168 16.25 16.81 10.02
N PRO A 169 16.13 15.54 10.47
CA PRO A 169 17.19 14.56 10.36
C PRO A 169 17.24 13.96 8.95
N ILE A 170 17.84 14.67 7.99
CA ILE A 170 17.87 14.34 6.55
C ILE A 170 18.24 12.87 6.29
N LYS A 171 19.17 12.32 7.08
CA LYS A 171 19.60 10.92 6.95
C LYS A 171 18.43 9.90 7.11
N HIS A 172 17.40 10.28 7.86
CA HIS A 172 16.24 9.43 8.12
C HIS A 172 15.14 9.56 7.05
N PHE A 173 15.30 10.47 6.09
CA PHE A 173 14.41 10.60 4.92
C PHE A 173 14.90 9.80 3.70
N HIS A 174 16.03 9.11 3.82
CA HIS A 174 16.57 8.26 2.77
C HIS A 174 15.92 6.88 2.84
N ILE A 175 14.74 6.74 2.22
CA ILE A 175 13.96 5.52 2.17
C ILE A 175 14.39 4.62 1.00
N PRO A 176 14.31 3.28 1.14
CA PRO A 176 14.60 2.36 0.04
C PRO A 176 13.50 2.40 -1.02
N ALA A 177 13.89 2.23 -2.27
CA ALA A 177 12.98 2.08 -3.39
C ALA A 177 13.54 1.07 -4.40
N LEU A 178 12.66 0.30 -5.04
CA LEU A 178 12.99 -0.67 -6.08
C LEU A 178 12.03 -0.50 -7.25
N ILE A 179 12.58 -0.46 -8.47
CA ILE A 179 11.80 -0.47 -9.71
C ILE A 179 12.06 -1.79 -10.42
N LEU A 180 10.98 -2.43 -10.85
CA LEU A 180 10.97 -3.70 -11.60
C LEU A 180 10.21 -3.53 -12.90
#